data_a469889f6af758997a3b227b56635e58
#
_entry.id   a469889f6af758997a3b227b56635e58
#
_cell.length_a   1.000
_cell.length_b   1.000
_cell.length_c   1.000
_cell.angle_alpha   90.00
_cell.angle_beta   90.00
_cell.angle_gamma   90.00
#
_symmetry.space_group_name_H-M   'P 1'
#
loop_
_entity.id
_entity.type
_entity.pdbx_description
1 polymer ?
#
loop_
_entity_poly.entity_id
_entity_poly.type
_entity_poly.pdbx_seq_one_letter_code
_entity_poly.pdbx_strand_id
1 'polypeptide(L)'
;PDAHFLTEARYNGTKVVNVCPDYCEVTKDADWWIHPKQATDAALAMAVSHVIFKEFHYDHPDPYFTEYCRSLTDFPVLVMMEPREDGHFTAGRTVRACDLGYKAPECNNPEWKTVVWDELSDKPAVAQGSMGYRWGQKEGQDLGKWNLHEVDGETGKAIKPQLTFLKDSDAVIDVDYPYFGGRKRDGFPNNPMNSEVMVRKVPVRKIQVEGKDVYVATVFDLFGSYLGVDRGLGGECAKSYA
;
A
#
# COMPACT_ATOMS: atom_id res chain seq x y z
N PRO A 1 -5.47 23.26 -25.09
CA PRO A 1 -5.17 22.42 -26.27
C PRO A 1 -6.01 21.15 -26.30
N ASP A 2 -6.46 20.60 -25.15
CA ASP A 2 -7.08 19.27 -25.07
C ASP A 2 -8.61 19.28 -25.15
N ALA A 3 -9.25 20.46 -25.13
CA ALA A 3 -10.70 20.61 -25.06
C ALA A 3 -11.46 19.94 -26.21
N HIS A 4 -10.92 20.00 -27.43
CA HIS A 4 -11.58 19.39 -28.59
C HIS A 4 -11.50 17.84 -28.54
N PHE A 5 -10.39 17.28 -28.06
CA PHE A 5 -10.28 15.83 -27.85
C PHE A 5 -11.25 15.34 -26.77
N LEU A 6 -11.42 16.14 -25.71
CA LEU A 6 -12.42 15.86 -24.67
C LEU A 6 -13.84 15.86 -25.24
N THR A 7 -14.15 16.84 -26.10
CA THR A 7 -15.45 16.95 -26.77
C THR A 7 -15.69 15.77 -27.71
N GLU A 8 -14.69 15.37 -28.50
CA GLU A 8 -14.79 14.18 -29.36
C GLU A 8 -14.99 12.90 -28.53
N ALA A 9 -14.27 12.72 -27.43
CA ALA A 9 -14.46 11.59 -26.55
C ALA A 9 -15.90 11.52 -26.01
N ARG A 10 -16.49 12.67 -25.64
CA ARG A 10 -17.89 12.73 -25.19
C ARG A 10 -18.87 12.38 -26.30
N TYR A 11 -18.64 12.81 -27.53
CA TYR A 11 -19.47 12.40 -28.66
C TYR A 11 -19.43 10.89 -28.92
N ASN A 12 -18.32 10.24 -28.53
CA ASN A 12 -18.17 8.79 -28.55
C ASN A 12 -18.71 8.10 -27.27
N GLY A 13 -19.44 8.82 -26.41
CA GLY A 13 -20.09 8.26 -25.22
C GLY A 13 -19.23 8.23 -23.96
N THR A 14 -18.02 8.79 -23.99
CA THR A 14 -17.15 8.90 -22.79
C THR A 14 -17.79 9.83 -21.76
N LYS A 15 -17.86 9.39 -20.50
CA LYS A 15 -18.25 10.23 -19.38
C LYS A 15 -17.05 11.00 -18.85
N VAL A 16 -17.26 12.29 -18.63
CA VAL A 16 -16.24 13.19 -18.11
C VAL A 16 -16.59 13.59 -16.67
N VAL A 17 -15.71 13.25 -15.75
CA VAL A 17 -15.81 13.68 -14.36
C VAL A 17 -14.69 14.69 -14.09
N ASN A 18 -15.08 15.90 -13.69
CA ASN A 18 -14.13 16.93 -13.29
C ASN A 18 -14.06 17.02 -11.77
N VAL A 19 -12.84 16.90 -11.23
CA VAL A 19 -12.57 17.06 -9.80
C VAL A 19 -11.78 18.36 -9.63
N CYS A 20 -12.47 19.41 -9.22
CA CYS A 20 -11.88 20.74 -9.10
C CYS A 20 -12.63 21.54 -8.04
N PRO A 21 -11.95 22.29 -7.14
CA PRO A 21 -12.60 23.09 -6.11
C PRO A 21 -13.42 24.25 -6.67
N ASP A 22 -13.03 24.77 -7.83
CA ASP A 22 -13.70 25.90 -8.48
C ASP A 22 -14.31 25.51 -9.82
N TYR A 23 -15.36 26.22 -10.22
CA TYR A 23 -15.95 26.05 -11.54
C TYR A 23 -15.02 26.63 -12.61
N CYS A 24 -14.33 25.77 -13.32
CA CYS A 24 -13.39 26.15 -14.38
C CYS A 24 -13.92 25.82 -15.79
N GLU A 25 -13.17 26.17 -16.82
CA GLU A 25 -13.58 25.96 -18.21
C GLU A 25 -13.85 24.49 -18.54
N VAL A 26 -13.11 23.56 -17.97
CA VAL A 26 -13.31 22.11 -18.16
C VAL A 26 -14.61 21.64 -17.52
N THR A 27 -15.06 22.30 -16.45
CA THR A 27 -16.28 21.91 -15.73
C THR A 27 -17.54 22.04 -16.60
N LYS A 28 -17.58 23.00 -17.51
CA LYS A 28 -18.73 23.17 -18.44
C LYS A 28 -18.91 21.97 -19.36
N ASP A 29 -17.84 21.23 -19.64
CA ASP A 29 -17.85 20.07 -20.51
C ASP A 29 -17.90 18.75 -19.73
N ALA A 30 -18.01 18.81 -18.40
CA ALA A 30 -18.10 17.64 -17.54
C ALA A 30 -19.55 17.14 -17.41
N ASP A 31 -19.71 15.83 -17.37
CA ASP A 31 -20.99 15.17 -17.02
C ASP A 31 -21.23 15.21 -15.52
N TRP A 32 -20.15 15.24 -14.75
CA TRP A 32 -20.20 15.32 -13.29
C TRP A 32 -19.05 16.19 -12.76
N TRP A 33 -19.41 17.13 -11.88
CA TRP A 33 -18.44 17.97 -11.18
C TRP A 33 -18.41 17.62 -9.70
N ILE A 34 -17.26 17.17 -9.25
CA ILE A 34 -16.94 16.94 -7.83
C ILE A 34 -16.10 18.12 -7.35
N HIS A 35 -16.58 18.85 -6.35
CA HIS A 35 -15.92 20.05 -5.85
C HIS A 35 -15.44 19.86 -4.40
N PRO A 36 -14.26 19.23 -4.20
CA PRO A 36 -13.67 19.12 -2.88
C PRO A 36 -13.29 20.50 -2.35
N LYS A 37 -13.26 20.66 -1.03
CA LYS A 37 -12.67 21.84 -0.43
C LYS A 37 -11.17 21.89 -0.73
N GLN A 38 -10.60 23.08 -0.86
CA GLN A 38 -9.16 23.25 -1.07
C GLN A 38 -8.38 22.52 0.02
N ALA A 39 -7.25 21.90 -0.35
CA ALA A 39 -6.38 21.10 0.52
C ALA A 39 -7.04 19.82 1.10
N THR A 40 -8.09 19.30 0.48
CA THR A 40 -8.74 18.03 0.90
C THR A 40 -8.60 16.92 -0.15
N ASP A 41 -7.72 17.08 -1.13
CA ASP A 41 -7.50 16.11 -2.21
C ASP A 41 -7.09 14.73 -1.67
N ALA A 42 -6.20 14.72 -0.67
CA ALA A 42 -5.79 13.48 -0.01
C ALA A 42 -6.96 12.76 0.68
N ALA A 43 -7.88 13.50 1.31
CA ALA A 43 -9.06 12.92 1.94
C ALA A 43 -9.98 12.28 0.90
N LEU A 44 -10.18 12.95 -0.24
CA LEU A 44 -10.96 12.38 -1.36
C LEU A 44 -10.30 11.11 -1.90
N ALA A 45 -8.97 11.14 -2.15
CA ALA A 45 -8.23 9.98 -2.63
C ALA A 45 -8.30 8.80 -1.65
N MET A 46 -8.21 9.07 -0.35
CA MET A 46 -8.35 8.05 0.70
C MET A 46 -9.76 7.47 0.75
N ALA A 47 -10.79 8.30 0.59
CA ALA A 47 -12.17 7.83 0.55
C ALA A 47 -12.42 6.91 -0.65
N VAL A 48 -11.92 7.27 -1.83
CA VAL A 48 -11.97 6.41 -3.03
C VAL A 48 -11.22 5.11 -2.79
N SER A 49 -10.01 5.18 -2.22
CA SER A 49 -9.21 3.99 -1.90
C SER A 49 -9.92 3.08 -0.89
N HIS A 50 -10.59 3.66 0.13
CA HIS A 50 -11.39 2.89 1.08
C HIS A 50 -12.49 2.08 0.37
N VAL A 51 -13.23 2.72 -0.53
CA VAL A 51 -14.30 2.05 -1.30
C VAL A 51 -13.73 0.93 -2.16
N ILE A 52 -12.61 1.20 -2.86
CA ILE A 52 -11.95 0.20 -3.71
C ILE A 52 -11.51 -1.02 -2.88
N PHE A 53 -10.84 -0.81 -1.75
CA PHE A 53 -10.40 -1.90 -0.88
C PHE A 53 -11.59 -2.69 -0.34
N LYS A 54 -12.63 -1.98 0.12
CA LYS A 54 -13.83 -2.61 0.66
C LYS A 54 -14.54 -3.46 -0.39
N GLU A 55 -14.85 -2.89 -1.53
CA GLU A 55 -15.73 -3.53 -2.53
C GLU A 55 -15.00 -4.57 -3.38
N PHE A 56 -13.74 -4.32 -3.78
CA PHE A 56 -13.01 -5.18 -4.72
C PHE A 56 -12.03 -6.14 -4.06
N HIS A 57 -11.87 -6.08 -2.72
CA HIS A 57 -11.02 -7.05 -2.02
C HIS A 57 -11.74 -7.73 -0.86
N TYR A 58 -12.34 -6.97 0.07
CA TYR A 58 -12.91 -7.56 1.29
C TYR A 58 -14.33 -8.10 1.07
N ASP A 59 -15.24 -7.34 0.48
CA ASP A 59 -16.63 -7.75 0.27
C ASP A 59 -16.76 -8.69 -0.95
N HIS A 60 -16.15 -8.34 -2.07
CA HIS A 60 -16.21 -9.07 -3.33
C HIS A 60 -14.81 -9.19 -3.95
N PRO A 61 -13.98 -10.17 -3.51
CA PRO A 61 -12.62 -10.31 -4.01
C PRO A 61 -12.57 -10.41 -5.54
N ASP A 62 -11.99 -9.41 -6.18
CA ASP A 62 -11.77 -9.38 -7.61
C ASP A 62 -10.36 -9.92 -7.93
N PRO A 63 -10.26 -10.99 -8.76
CA PRO A 63 -8.97 -11.55 -9.16
C PRO A 63 -8.07 -10.53 -9.87
N TYR A 64 -8.64 -9.66 -10.71
CA TYR A 64 -7.86 -8.64 -11.42
C TYR A 64 -7.24 -7.64 -10.44
N PHE A 65 -8.02 -7.13 -9.48
CA PHE A 65 -7.52 -6.21 -8.46
C PHE A 65 -6.42 -6.87 -7.61
N THR A 66 -6.65 -8.11 -7.18
CA THR A 66 -5.70 -8.88 -6.38
C THR A 66 -4.38 -9.08 -7.12
N GLU A 67 -4.43 -9.47 -8.40
CA GLU A 67 -3.24 -9.69 -9.22
C GLU A 67 -2.51 -8.38 -9.50
N TYR A 68 -3.25 -7.31 -9.81
CA TYR A 68 -2.68 -5.98 -9.99
C TYR A 68 -1.92 -5.52 -8.72
N CYS A 69 -2.54 -5.65 -7.56
CA CYS A 69 -1.91 -5.28 -6.29
C CYS A 69 -0.66 -6.10 -6.00
N ARG A 70 -0.68 -7.40 -6.33
CA ARG A 70 0.44 -8.29 -6.09
C ARG A 70 1.64 -7.98 -6.99
N SER A 71 1.39 -7.81 -8.29
CA SER A 71 2.44 -7.80 -9.30
C SER A 71 2.92 -6.39 -9.66
N LEU A 72 2.09 -5.36 -9.48
CA LEU A 72 2.34 -4.01 -10.00
C LEU A 72 2.45 -2.93 -8.92
N THR A 73 2.35 -3.30 -7.65
CA THR A 73 2.45 -2.37 -6.52
C THR A 73 3.44 -2.86 -5.46
N ASP A 74 3.73 -2.02 -4.49
CA ASP A 74 4.51 -2.37 -3.30
C ASP A 74 3.67 -2.98 -2.16
N PHE A 75 2.40 -3.23 -2.38
CA PHE A 75 1.49 -3.76 -1.37
C PHE A 75 1.94 -5.07 -0.70
N PRO A 76 2.56 -6.04 -1.39
CA PRO A 76 3.05 -7.25 -0.73
C PRO A 76 4.36 -7.06 0.03
N VAL A 77 5.02 -5.89 -0.05
CA VAL A 77 6.30 -5.66 0.62
C VAL A 77 6.12 -5.68 2.14
N LEU A 78 7.06 -6.32 2.82
CA LEU A 78 7.06 -6.41 4.28
C LEU A 78 7.63 -5.16 4.93
N VAL A 79 6.95 -4.69 5.97
CA VAL A 79 7.34 -3.56 6.82
C VAL A 79 7.58 -4.07 8.23
N MET A 80 8.70 -3.70 8.84
CA MET A 80 8.99 -3.98 10.24
C MET A 80 8.10 -3.14 11.15
N MET A 81 7.59 -3.75 12.19
CA MET A 81 6.80 -3.06 13.20
C MET A 81 7.69 -2.70 14.38
N GLU A 82 7.75 -1.41 14.70
CA GLU A 82 8.57 -0.88 15.78
C GLU A 82 7.74 -0.78 17.06
N PRO A 83 8.13 -1.48 18.15
CA PRO A 83 7.41 -1.42 19.41
C PRO A 83 7.60 -0.07 20.09
N ARG A 84 6.55 0.41 20.74
CA ARG A 84 6.53 1.61 21.57
C ARG A 84 6.50 1.25 23.06
N GLU A 85 6.78 2.24 23.91
CA GLU A 85 6.77 2.06 25.38
C GLU A 85 5.37 1.76 25.93
N ASP A 86 4.32 2.19 25.24
CA ASP A 86 2.91 1.98 25.64
C ASP A 86 2.35 0.61 25.23
N GLY A 87 3.17 -0.24 24.59
CA GLY A 87 2.78 -1.56 24.11
C GLY A 87 2.13 -1.56 22.72
N HIS A 88 1.95 -0.40 22.11
CA HIS A 88 1.55 -0.27 20.72
C HIS A 88 2.76 -0.38 19.79
N PHE A 89 2.50 -0.30 18.50
CA PHE A 89 3.52 -0.35 17.45
C PHE A 89 3.34 0.81 16.49
N THR A 90 4.43 1.13 15.78
CA THR A 90 4.39 2.01 14.61
C THR A 90 4.99 1.28 13.41
N ALA A 91 4.57 1.67 12.22
CA ALA A 91 5.21 1.20 11.00
C ALA A 91 6.62 1.78 10.91
N GLY A 92 7.61 0.91 10.83
CA GLY A 92 9.01 1.26 10.63
C GLY A 92 9.42 1.21 9.16
N ARG A 93 10.65 0.80 8.91
CA ARG A 93 11.18 0.63 7.56
C ARG A 93 10.75 -0.69 6.92
N THR A 94 10.83 -0.75 5.60
CA THR A 94 10.65 -2.01 4.87
C THR A 94 11.76 -3.00 5.17
N VAL A 95 11.42 -4.28 5.21
CA VAL A 95 12.38 -5.39 5.33
C VAL A 95 13.22 -5.44 4.07
N ARG A 96 14.51 -5.66 4.23
CA ARG A 96 15.49 -5.80 3.15
C ARG A 96 16.15 -7.18 3.19
N ALA A 97 16.70 -7.61 2.07
CA ALA A 97 17.36 -8.91 1.99
C ALA A 97 18.52 -9.05 3.02
N CYS A 98 19.24 -7.96 3.31
CA CYS A 98 20.28 -7.96 4.33
C CYS A 98 19.75 -8.31 5.72
N ASP A 99 18.51 -7.97 6.06
CA ASP A 99 17.87 -8.30 7.33
C ASP A 99 17.65 -9.80 7.49
N LEU A 100 17.49 -10.52 6.38
CA LEU A 100 17.38 -11.98 6.33
C LEU A 100 18.75 -12.68 6.30
N GLY A 101 19.85 -11.92 6.40
CA GLY A 101 21.21 -12.44 6.42
C GLY A 101 21.88 -12.55 5.05
N TYR A 102 21.26 -12.10 3.98
CA TYR A 102 21.93 -12.01 2.67
C TYR A 102 23.03 -10.96 2.68
N LYS A 103 24.18 -11.30 2.08
CA LYS A 103 25.38 -10.45 2.07
C LYS A 103 25.99 -10.37 0.68
N ALA A 104 26.63 -9.26 0.37
CA ALA A 104 27.51 -9.17 -0.79
C ALA A 104 28.80 -10.00 -0.54
N PRO A 105 29.40 -10.63 -1.59
CA PRO A 105 29.01 -10.54 -3.01
C PRO A 105 27.95 -11.56 -3.45
N GLU A 106 27.53 -12.50 -2.61
CA GLU A 106 26.59 -13.59 -2.96
C GLU A 106 25.21 -13.04 -3.37
N CYS A 107 24.77 -11.97 -2.70
CA CYS A 107 23.57 -11.24 -3.03
C CYS A 107 23.90 -9.84 -3.51
N ASN A 108 23.48 -9.46 -4.70
CA ASN A 108 23.70 -8.12 -5.25
C ASN A 108 22.82 -7.07 -4.57
N ASN A 109 23.45 -6.07 -3.92
CA ASN A 109 22.77 -4.97 -3.22
C ASN A 109 21.67 -5.42 -2.25
N PRO A 110 21.97 -6.26 -1.26
CA PRO A 110 20.97 -6.83 -0.34
C PRO A 110 20.25 -5.77 0.50
N GLU A 111 20.87 -4.62 0.73
CA GLU A 111 20.31 -3.47 1.43
C GLU A 111 19.21 -2.72 0.62
N TRP A 112 19.09 -3.02 -0.66
CA TRP A 112 18.12 -2.37 -1.55
C TRP A 112 16.96 -3.28 -1.95
N LYS A 113 17.16 -4.59 -1.87
CA LYS A 113 16.16 -5.57 -2.27
C LYS A 113 15.04 -5.68 -1.24
N THR A 114 13.82 -5.54 -1.70
CA THR A 114 12.62 -5.69 -0.87
C THR A 114 12.27 -7.15 -0.64
N VAL A 115 11.62 -7.40 0.47
CA VAL A 115 11.20 -8.73 0.90
C VAL A 115 9.67 -8.79 0.90
N VAL A 116 9.14 -9.91 0.44
CA VAL A 116 7.72 -10.26 0.45
C VAL A 116 7.53 -11.56 1.23
N TRP A 117 6.31 -11.88 1.62
CA TRP A 117 5.99 -13.21 2.12
C TRP A 117 5.53 -14.09 0.98
N ASP A 118 6.17 -15.25 0.80
CA ASP A 118 5.81 -16.20 -0.24
C ASP A 118 4.78 -17.22 0.28
N GLU A 119 3.57 -17.21 -0.28
CA GLU A 119 2.50 -18.15 0.05
C GLU A 119 2.88 -19.61 -0.27
N LEU A 120 3.77 -19.85 -1.27
CA LEU A 120 4.11 -21.19 -1.70
C LEU A 120 5.04 -21.92 -0.73
N SER A 121 5.98 -21.18 -0.15
CA SER A 121 6.95 -21.71 0.82
C SER A 121 6.63 -21.38 2.27
N ASP A 122 5.67 -20.50 2.50
CA ASP A 122 5.31 -19.93 3.81
C ASP A 122 6.52 -19.30 4.51
N LYS A 123 7.32 -18.52 3.76
CA LYS A 123 8.56 -17.87 4.22
C LYS A 123 8.78 -16.52 3.55
N PRO A 124 9.58 -15.65 4.18
CA PRO A 124 10.07 -14.45 3.51
C PRO A 124 10.91 -14.81 2.28
N ALA A 125 10.69 -14.11 1.19
CA ALA A 125 11.41 -14.26 -0.07
C ALA A 125 11.83 -12.89 -0.60
N VAL A 126 12.94 -12.85 -1.33
CA VAL A 126 13.44 -11.63 -1.98
C VAL A 126 12.83 -11.52 -3.36
N ALA A 127 11.86 -10.63 -3.53
CA ALA A 127 11.18 -10.47 -4.82
C ALA A 127 12.14 -9.94 -5.90
N GLN A 128 12.14 -10.58 -7.05
CA GLN A 128 12.81 -10.07 -8.24
C GLN A 128 12.01 -8.90 -8.84
N GLY A 129 12.71 -7.98 -9.52
CA GLY A 129 12.08 -6.90 -10.28
C GLY A 129 11.98 -5.59 -9.54
N SER A 130 12.48 -5.52 -8.35
CA SER A 130 12.63 -4.28 -7.64
C SER A 130 13.72 -3.49 -8.30
N MET A 131 14.24 -2.93 -8.85
CA MET A 131 15.26 -2.01 -9.36
C MET A 131 16.36 -2.66 -10.19
N GLY A 132 16.56 -2.13 -11.33
CA GLY A 132 17.75 -2.35 -12.16
C GLY A 132 17.55 -3.23 -13.41
N TYR A 133 16.52 -4.03 -13.49
CA TYR A 133 16.26 -4.85 -14.68
C TYR A 133 15.54 -4.11 -15.81
N ARG A 134 15.14 -2.89 -15.58
CA ARG A 134 14.44 -2.03 -16.53
C ARG A 134 15.20 -1.79 -17.84
N TRP A 135 16.52 -1.92 -17.81
CA TRP A 135 17.41 -1.55 -18.90
C TRP A 135 18.25 -2.70 -19.47
N GLY A 136 18.16 -3.87 -18.89
CA GLY A 136 18.96 -5.02 -19.31
C GLY A 136 18.11 -6.04 -20.03
N GLN A 137 17.75 -5.82 -21.29
CA GLN A 137 17.14 -6.86 -22.11
C GLN A 137 18.18 -7.91 -22.47
N LYS A 138 18.00 -9.13 -21.97
CA LYS A 138 18.62 -10.32 -22.55
C LYS A 138 17.61 -10.96 -23.49
N GLU A 139 18.11 -11.38 -24.65
CA GLU A 139 17.30 -12.03 -25.68
C GLU A 139 16.48 -13.20 -25.10
N GLY A 140 15.17 -13.21 -25.33
CA GLY A 140 14.25 -14.22 -24.79
C GLY A 140 13.68 -13.96 -23.39
N GLN A 141 14.02 -12.86 -22.74
CA GLN A 141 13.41 -12.45 -21.48
C GLN A 141 12.43 -11.30 -21.72
N ASP A 142 11.22 -11.44 -21.20
CA ASP A 142 10.20 -10.38 -21.24
C ASP A 142 10.53 -9.29 -20.23
N LEU A 143 11.59 -8.53 -20.53
CA LEU A 143 12.12 -7.47 -19.70
C LEU A 143 11.40 -6.16 -20.04
N GLY A 144 11.02 -5.42 -19.03
CA GLY A 144 10.36 -4.11 -19.17
C GLY A 144 8.98 -4.05 -18.56
N LYS A 145 8.53 -5.14 -18.00
CA LYS A 145 7.32 -5.17 -17.16
C LYS A 145 7.74 -5.12 -15.69
N TRP A 146 7.08 -4.28 -14.92
CA TRP A 146 7.30 -4.14 -13.50
C TRP A 146 6.93 -5.42 -12.77
N ASN A 147 7.84 -5.99 -11.98
CA ASN A 147 7.58 -7.13 -11.06
C ASN A 147 6.79 -8.31 -11.64
N LEU A 148 6.77 -8.50 -12.94
CA LEU A 148 5.93 -9.51 -13.55
C LEU A 148 6.51 -10.93 -13.50
N HIS A 149 7.74 -11.06 -13.06
CA HIS A 149 8.29 -12.37 -12.76
C HIS A 149 8.14 -12.58 -11.25
N GLU A 150 7.07 -13.25 -10.85
CA GLU A 150 6.86 -13.70 -9.48
C GLU A 150 7.86 -14.83 -9.16
N VAL A 151 9.13 -14.43 -9.09
CA VAL A 151 10.24 -15.30 -8.74
C VAL A 151 11.08 -14.70 -7.62
N ASP A 152 11.64 -15.56 -6.80
CA ASP A 152 12.66 -15.17 -5.83
C ASP A 152 13.93 -14.73 -6.55
N GLY A 153 14.43 -13.55 -6.24
CA GLY A 153 15.56 -12.94 -6.93
C GLY A 153 16.90 -13.62 -6.69
N GLU A 154 17.01 -14.44 -5.65
CA GLU A 154 18.23 -15.14 -5.29
C GLU A 154 18.23 -16.59 -5.80
N THR A 155 17.08 -17.24 -5.72
CA THR A 155 16.97 -18.67 -6.09
C THR A 155 16.37 -18.88 -7.47
N GLY A 156 15.73 -17.88 -8.06
CA GLY A 156 15.00 -17.99 -9.33
C GLY A 156 13.75 -18.86 -9.26
N LYS A 157 13.33 -19.31 -8.09
CA LYS A 157 12.12 -20.12 -7.92
C LYS A 157 10.89 -19.24 -7.99
N ALA A 158 9.80 -19.78 -8.53
CA ALA A 158 8.51 -19.11 -8.50
C ALA A 158 8.08 -18.84 -7.05
N ILE A 159 7.57 -17.64 -6.81
CA ILE A 159 6.98 -17.23 -5.54
C ILE A 159 5.58 -16.70 -5.79
N LYS A 160 4.77 -16.63 -4.73
CA LYS A 160 3.46 -16.01 -4.78
C LYS A 160 3.37 -15.00 -3.63
N PRO A 161 3.67 -13.72 -3.88
CA PRO A 161 3.64 -12.69 -2.85
C PRO A 161 2.27 -12.59 -2.18
N GLN A 162 2.25 -12.72 -0.86
CA GLN A 162 1.04 -12.61 -0.06
C GLN A 162 0.68 -11.14 0.17
N LEU A 163 -0.57 -10.76 -0.08
CA LEU A 163 -1.04 -9.39 0.15
C LEU A 163 -1.44 -9.12 1.60
N THR A 164 -2.07 -10.10 2.25
CA THR A 164 -2.63 -9.90 3.59
C THR A 164 -2.38 -11.10 4.49
N PHE A 165 -2.16 -10.82 5.78
CA PHE A 165 -1.98 -11.83 6.83
C PHE A 165 -3.26 -12.10 7.62
N LEU A 166 -4.42 -11.62 7.18
CA LEU A 166 -5.68 -11.76 7.91
C LEU A 166 -6.04 -13.21 8.31
N LYS A 167 -5.66 -14.17 7.47
CA LYS A 167 -5.98 -15.60 7.70
C LYS A 167 -4.86 -16.35 8.42
N ASP A 168 -3.63 -15.91 8.27
CA ASP A 168 -2.41 -16.65 8.62
C ASP A 168 -1.48 -15.83 9.52
N SER A 169 -2.01 -14.86 10.27
CA SER A 169 -1.23 -14.03 11.18
C SER A 169 -0.76 -14.79 12.42
N ASP A 170 0.47 -14.51 12.86
CA ASP A 170 0.98 -14.99 14.15
C ASP A 170 0.39 -14.18 15.31
N ALA A 171 0.03 -12.93 15.07
CA ALA A 171 -0.60 -12.04 16.02
C ALA A 171 -1.38 -10.92 15.35
N VAL A 172 -2.23 -10.25 16.12
CA VAL A 172 -2.86 -8.98 15.76
C VAL A 172 -2.39 -7.95 16.77
N ILE A 173 -1.78 -6.88 16.28
CA ILE A 173 -1.18 -5.82 17.10
C ILE A 173 -1.91 -4.50 16.94
N ASP A 174 -1.80 -3.63 17.94
CA ASP A 174 -2.31 -2.25 17.88
C ASP A 174 -1.24 -1.33 17.30
N VAL A 175 -1.58 -0.67 16.18
CA VAL A 175 -0.67 0.22 15.45
C VAL A 175 -1.17 1.64 15.48
N ASP A 176 -0.28 2.55 15.83
CA ASP A 176 -0.54 3.99 15.88
C ASP A 176 -0.33 4.64 14.52
N TYR A 177 -1.34 5.35 14.07
CA TYR A 177 -1.30 6.18 12.86
C TYR A 177 -1.54 7.66 13.18
N PRO A 178 -0.95 8.59 12.42
CA PRO A 178 -1.27 9.99 12.53
C PRO A 178 -2.74 10.24 12.15
N TYR A 179 -3.44 11.04 12.94
CA TYR A 179 -4.83 11.39 12.71
C TYR A 179 -4.96 12.71 11.92
N PHE A 180 -5.57 12.68 10.76
CA PHE A 180 -5.72 13.85 9.90
C PHE A 180 -6.80 14.85 10.34
N GLY A 181 -7.76 14.43 11.13
CA GLY A 181 -8.89 15.25 11.56
C GLY A 181 -8.66 16.02 12.85
N GLY A 182 -7.54 15.82 13.51
CA GLY A 182 -7.24 16.37 14.82
C GLY A 182 -7.03 17.87 14.79
N ARG A 183 -8.09 18.64 14.95
CA ARG A 183 -8.02 20.05 15.36
C ARG A 183 -7.93 20.12 16.88
N LYS A 184 -6.79 19.90 17.48
CA LYS A 184 -6.52 20.54 18.74
C LYS A 184 -6.11 21.97 18.47
N ARG A 185 -6.93 22.87 18.94
CA ARG A 185 -6.89 24.30 18.79
C ARG A 185 -5.92 24.93 19.77
N ASP A 186 -4.63 24.75 19.60
CA ASP A 186 -3.63 25.55 20.31
C ASP A 186 -2.73 26.29 19.31
N GLY A 187 -3.36 27.02 18.42
CA GLY A 187 -2.71 28.01 17.57
C GLY A 187 -1.90 27.51 16.38
N PHE A 188 -1.49 26.22 16.36
CA PHE A 188 -0.74 25.64 15.25
C PHE A 188 -1.28 24.28 14.86
N PRO A 189 -1.95 24.17 13.70
CA PRO A 189 -2.54 22.92 13.23
C PRO A 189 -1.55 21.78 12.97
N ASN A 190 -0.26 22.06 12.94
CA ASN A 190 0.81 21.10 12.66
C ASN A 190 1.80 20.94 13.81
N ASN A 191 1.39 21.19 15.05
CA ASN A 191 2.27 20.89 16.17
C ASN A 191 2.34 19.37 16.38
N PRO A 192 3.49 18.71 16.13
CA PRO A 192 3.62 17.26 16.30
C PRO A 192 3.42 16.79 17.74
N MET A 193 3.47 17.70 18.71
CA MET A 193 3.20 17.41 20.13
C MET A 193 1.70 17.27 20.46
N ASN A 194 0.81 17.69 19.55
CA ASN A 194 -0.65 17.64 19.72
C ASN A 194 -1.32 16.74 18.69
N SER A 195 -0.57 15.89 17.99
CA SER A 195 -1.14 14.95 17.04
C SER A 195 -1.89 13.85 17.80
N GLU A 196 -3.21 13.81 17.63
CA GLU A 196 -3.98 12.63 18.01
C GLU A 196 -3.51 11.45 17.15
N VAL A 197 -3.34 10.30 17.77
CA VAL A 197 -3.07 9.06 17.05
C VAL A 197 -4.36 8.27 16.88
N MET A 198 -4.45 7.63 15.76
CA MET A 198 -5.51 6.70 15.45
C MET A 198 -4.97 5.30 15.62
N VAL A 199 -5.53 4.53 16.56
CA VAL A 199 -5.10 3.15 16.80
C VAL A 199 -5.89 2.20 15.92
N ARG A 200 -5.20 1.31 15.22
CA ARG A 200 -5.80 0.27 14.36
C ARG A 200 -5.15 -1.08 14.60
N LYS A 201 -5.94 -2.14 14.47
CA LYS A 201 -5.44 -3.50 14.54
C LYS A 201 -4.86 -3.95 13.21
N VAL A 202 -3.67 -4.54 13.26
CA VAL A 202 -2.94 -5.01 12.07
C VAL A 202 -2.52 -6.46 12.30
N PRO A 203 -2.82 -7.36 11.35
CA PRO A 203 -2.33 -8.73 11.41
C PRO A 203 -0.84 -8.74 11.02
N VAL A 204 -0.04 -9.48 11.77
CA VAL A 204 1.41 -9.53 11.61
C VAL A 204 1.93 -10.96 11.64
N ARG A 205 3.08 -11.16 11.01
CA ARG A 205 3.89 -12.36 11.15
C ARG A 205 5.22 -12.04 11.81
N LYS A 206 5.91 -13.07 12.30
CA LYS A 206 7.25 -12.95 12.88
C LYS A 206 8.30 -13.38 11.89
N ILE A 207 9.38 -12.62 11.85
CA ILE A 207 10.62 -13.00 11.17
C ILE A 207 11.81 -12.86 12.12
N GLN A 208 12.89 -13.56 11.79
CA GLN A 208 14.16 -13.41 12.50
C GLN A 208 15.01 -12.35 11.78
N VAL A 209 15.36 -11.29 12.51
CA VAL A 209 16.28 -10.26 12.05
C VAL A 209 17.42 -10.18 13.06
N GLU A 210 18.63 -10.46 12.63
CA GLU A 210 19.82 -10.46 13.50
C GLU A 210 19.63 -11.29 14.79
N GLY A 211 18.90 -12.41 14.70
CA GLY A 211 18.64 -13.31 15.82
C GLY A 211 17.57 -12.84 16.81
N LYS A 212 16.80 -11.80 16.44
CA LYS A 212 15.66 -11.31 17.23
C LYS A 212 14.37 -11.52 16.47
N ASP A 213 13.32 -11.84 17.20
CA ASP A 213 11.95 -11.86 16.66
C ASP A 213 11.46 -10.44 16.39
N VAL A 214 11.07 -10.17 15.15
CA VAL A 214 10.50 -8.90 14.73
C VAL A 214 9.15 -9.16 14.09
N TYR A 215 8.13 -8.40 14.47
CA TYR A 215 6.86 -8.41 13.77
C TYR A 215 6.96 -7.66 12.44
N VAL A 216 6.33 -8.24 11.42
CA VAL A 216 6.20 -7.62 10.09
C VAL A 216 4.76 -7.64 9.64
N ALA A 217 4.36 -6.58 8.94
CA ALA A 217 3.09 -6.47 8.24
C ALA A 217 3.33 -6.24 6.75
N THR A 218 2.35 -6.53 5.91
CA THR A 218 2.38 -6.11 4.52
C THR A 218 1.99 -4.63 4.41
N VAL A 219 2.50 -3.93 3.39
CA VAL A 219 2.04 -2.58 3.08
C VAL A 219 0.52 -2.55 2.85
N PHE A 220 -0.03 -3.61 2.24
CA PHE A 220 -1.47 -3.77 2.02
C PHE A 220 -2.28 -3.76 3.32
N ASP A 221 -1.87 -4.55 4.32
CA ASP A 221 -2.55 -4.60 5.61
C ASP A 221 -2.44 -3.28 6.38
N LEU A 222 -1.27 -2.64 6.32
CA LEU A 222 -1.06 -1.32 6.90
C LEU A 222 -1.92 -0.25 6.23
N PHE A 223 -1.99 -0.25 4.90
CA PHE A 223 -2.78 0.71 4.15
C PHE A 223 -4.28 0.50 4.37
N GLY A 224 -4.76 -0.76 4.31
CA GLY A 224 -6.16 -1.10 4.59
C GLY A 224 -6.58 -0.70 6.01
N SER A 225 -5.71 -0.87 7.01
CA SER A 225 -5.96 -0.43 8.38
C SER A 225 -6.00 1.09 8.50
N TYR A 226 -5.08 1.78 7.83
CA TYR A 226 -5.03 3.25 7.80
C TYR A 226 -6.28 3.85 7.17
N LEU A 227 -6.80 3.27 6.10
CA LEU A 227 -8.06 3.65 5.48
C LEU A 227 -9.29 3.37 6.36
N GLY A 228 -9.14 2.62 7.45
CA GLY A 228 -10.23 2.26 8.34
C GLY A 228 -11.24 1.27 7.75
N VAL A 229 -10.82 0.47 6.77
CA VAL A 229 -11.68 -0.57 6.20
C VAL A 229 -11.95 -1.65 7.26
N ASP A 230 -13.22 -2.01 7.43
CA ASP A 230 -13.60 -3.11 8.34
C ASP A 230 -13.08 -4.44 7.79
N ARG A 231 -12.23 -5.10 8.57
CA ARG A 231 -11.60 -6.38 8.23
C ARG A 231 -11.94 -7.47 9.27
N GLY A 232 -12.91 -7.19 10.14
CA GLY A 232 -13.31 -8.10 11.20
C GLY A 232 -12.36 -8.17 12.39
N LEU A 233 -11.37 -7.29 12.48
CA LEU A 233 -10.39 -7.26 13.58
C LEU A 233 -10.87 -6.45 14.79
N GLY A 234 -11.92 -5.66 14.63
CA GLY A 234 -12.42 -4.72 15.63
C GLY A 234 -11.60 -3.42 15.69
N GLY A 235 -12.19 -2.39 16.29
CA GLY A 235 -11.54 -1.06 16.42
C GLY A 235 -11.47 -0.24 15.13
N GLU A 236 -11.93 -0.78 14.02
CA GLU A 236 -11.99 -0.10 12.74
C GLU A 236 -13.21 0.82 12.68
N CYS A 237 -13.02 1.99 12.11
CA CYS A 237 -14.09 2.97 11.98
C CYS A 237 -14.17 3.50 10.55
N ALA A 238 -15.09 2.92 9.78
CA ALA A 238 -15.41 3.42 8.43
C ALA A 238 -15.88 4.88 8.43
N LYS A 239 -16.37 5.38 9.57
CA LYS A 239 -16.87 6.75 9.71
C LYS A 239 -15.79 7.82 9.71
N SER A 240 -14.51 7.47 9.80
CA SER A 240 -13.43 8.46 9.82
C SER A 240 -13.15 9.11 8.47
N TYR A 241 -13.69 8.54 7.38
CA TYR A 241 -13.50 9.04 6.00
C TYR A 241 -14.81 9.19 5.22
N ALA A 242 -15.94 8.97 5.86
CA ALA A 242 -17.28 9.17 5.26
C ALA A 242 -17.77 10.61 5.44
#